data_6e041412f6dd9765d220c996b8ecd00a
#
_entry.id   6e041412f6dd9765d220c996b8ecd00a
#
_cell.length_a   1.000
_cell.length_b   1.000
_cell.length_c   1.000
_cell.angle_alpha   90.00
_cell.angle_beta   90.00
_cell.angle_gamma   90.00
#
_symmetry.space_group_name_H-M   'P 1'
#
loop_
_entity.id
_entity.type
_entity.pdbx_description
1 polymer ?
#
loop_
_entity_poly.entity_id
_entity_poly.type
_entity_poly.pdbx_seq_one_letter_code
_entity_poly.pdbx_strand_id
1 'polypeptide(L)'
;MNKPFFPMFVNLNDKRALVVGGGRIAERRVRTLQMFCDDITVVAPEISPGIAGVKLVRRAFVPGDLDGVDIALACTDDAALNAEIARMCRSRGIPVNAASDRALCDFYFPGVAVGGGVTVGITASGEDHALAKRATLRLRRALEEME
;
A
#
# COMPACT_ATOMS: atom_id res chain seq x y z
N MET A 1 -24.91 12.10 -3.48
CA MET A 1 -24.50 10.69 -3.50
C MET A 1 -23.11 10.59 -4.12
N ASN A 2 -22.19 10.01 -3.40
CA ASN A 2 -20.81 9.83 -3.92
C ASN A 2 -20.78 8.72 -4.98
N LYS A 3 -20.04 8.96 -6.05
CA LYS A 3 -19.82 7.92 -7.07
C LYS A 3 -18.82 6.88 -6.53
N PRO A 4 -18.93 5.60 -6.96
CA PRO A 4 -17.91 4.61 -6.64
C PRO A 4 -16.56 5.01 -7.24
N PHE A 5 -15.49 4.53 -6.64
CA PHE A 5 -14.14 4.82 -7.13
C PHE A 5 -13.86 4.05 -8.41
N PHE A 6 -13.17 4.72 -9.33
CA PHE A 6 -12.73 4.11 -10.59
C PHE A 6 -11.55 3.17 -10.32
N PRO A 7 -11.66 1.88 -10.67
CA PRO A 7 -10.54 0.98 -10.53
C PRO A 7 -9.49 1.24 -11.60
N MET A 8 -8.24 1.24 -11.18
CA MET A 8 -7.11 1.45 -12.09
C MET A 8 -6.01 0.45 -11.76
N PHE A 9 -5.48 -0.22 -12.78
CA PHE A 9 -4.38 -1.14 -12.65
C PHE A 9 -3.07 -0.45 -13.01
N VAL A 10 -2.09 -0.55 -12.11
CA VAL A 10 -0.80 0.10 -12.24
C VAL A 10 0.28 -0.97 -12.41
N ASN A 11 1.12 -0.81 -13.42
CA ASN A 11 2.28 -1.67 -13.60
C ASN A 11 3.41 -1.20 -12.67
N LEU A 12 3.71 -2.01 -11.65
CA LEU A 12 4.79 -1.76 -10.70
C LEU A 12 6.08 -2.52 -11.02
N ASN A 13 6.15 -3.19 -12.16
CA ASN A 13 7.42 -3.78 -12.63
C ASN A 13 8.46 -2.66 -12.82
N ASP A 14 9.66 -2.88 -12.35
CA ASP A 14 10.77 -1.91 -12.42
C ASP A 14 10.50 -0.58 -11.70
N LYS A 15 9.51 -0.54 -10.81
CA LYS A 15 9.18 0.62 -9.98
C LYS A 15 9.71 0.46 -8.57
N ARG A 16 9.99 1.60 -7.92
CA ARG A 16 10.41 1.65 -6.52
C ARG A 16 9.25 2.03 -5.61
N ALA A 17 8.96 1.16 -4.68
CA ALA A 17 7.98 1.39 -3.63
C ALA A 17 8.67 1.69 -2.31
N LEU A 18 8.23 2.75 -1.62
CA LEU A 18 8.67 3.08 -0.28
C LEU A 18 7.52 2.88 0.70
N VAL A 19 7.77 2.16 1.77
CA VAL A 19 6.85 2.02 2.90
C VAL A 19 7.50 2.63 4.13
N VAL A 20 6.90 3.68 4.68
CA VAL A 20 7.34 4.31 5.92
C VAL A 20 6.46 3.82 7.05
N GLY A 21 7.05 3.12 7.99
CA GLY A 21 6.38 2.43 9.07
C GLY A 21 6.72 0.96 9.09
N GLY A 22 6.68 0.34 10.25
CA GLY A 22 7.13 -1.04 10.44
C GLY A 22 6.17 -1.91 11.27
N GLY A 23 4.93 -1.47 11.49
CA GLY A 23 3.93 -2.17 12.27
C GLY A 23 3.04 -3.11 11.45
N ARG A 24 1.86 -3.43 11.98
CA ARG A 24 0.91 -4.36 11.35
C ARG A 24 0.39 -3.91 9.99
N ILE A 25 0.08 -2.62 9.86
CA ILE A 25 -0.44 -2.07 8.60
C ILE A 25 0.64 -2.17 7.52
N ALA A 26 1.86 -1.76 7.85
CA ALA A 26 3.00 -1.86 6.95
C ALA A 26 3.25 -3.32 6.54
N GLU A 27 3.22 -4.26 7.47
CA GLU A 27 3.40 -5.68 7.22
C GLU A 27 2.39 -6.22 6.20
N ARG A 28 1.09 -5.93 6.39
CA ARG A 28 0.05 -6.37 5.45
C ARG A 28 0.22 -5.77 4.06
N ARG A 29 0.56 -4.50 3.99
CA ARG A 29 0.75 -3.80 2.72
C ARG A 29 1.99 -4.27 1.97
N VAL A 30 3.07 -4.53 2.69
CA VAL A 30 4.28 -5.11 2.09
C VAL A 30 3.99 -6.49 1.48
N ARG A 31 3.26 -7.35 2.19
CA ARG A 31 2.87 -8.66 1.65
C ARG A 31 2.09 -8.55 0.34
N THR A 32 1.17 -7.61 0.28
CA THR A 32 0.40 -7.36 -0.95
C THR A 32 1.31 -6.81 -2.05
N LEU A 33 2.12 -5.80 -1.75
CA LEU A 33 3.03 -5.20 -2.74
C LEU A 33 4.02 -6.20 -3.31
N GLN A 34 4.50 -7.16 -2.53
CA GLN A 34 5.44 -8.18 -2.99
C GLN A 34 4.91 -9.04 -4.14
N MET A 35 3.59 -9.10 -4.32
CA MET A 35 3.00 -9.77 -5.47
C MET A 35 3.13 -8.97 -6.78
N PHE A 36 3.46 -7.68 -6.70
CA PHE A 36 3.42 -6.76 -7.85
C PHE A 36 4.70 -5.97 -8.05
N CYS A 37 5.57 -5.92 -7.05
CA CYS A 37 6.74 -5.03 -7.03
C CYS A 37 7.93 -5.73 -6.38
N ASP A 38 9.08 -5.71 -7.03
CA ASP A 38 10.30 -6.34 -6.51
C ASP A 38 11.14 -5.36 -5.67
N ASP A 39 11.17 -4.08 -6.02
CA ASP A 39 11.97 -3.07 -5.35
C ASP A 39 11.16 -2.35 -4.27
N ILE A 40 11.11 -2.94 -3.08
CA ILE A 40 10.39 -2.40 -1.93
C ILE A 40 11.39 -2.08 -0.82
N THR A 41 11.34 -0.86 -0.32
CA THR A 41 12.11 -0.41 0.84
C THR A 41 11.16 -0.05 1.97
N VAL A 42 11.44 -0.55 3.17
CA VAL A 42 10.72 -0.21 4.41
C VAL A 42 11.64 0.61 5.30
N VAL A 43 11.18 1.78 5.72
CA VAL A 43 11.91 2.69 6.62
C VAL A 43 11.12 2.87 7.90
N ALA A 44 11.69 2.45 9.01
CA ALA A 44 11.13 2.67 10.35
C ALA A 44 12.19 2.39 11.43
N PRO A 45 12.13 3.04 12.60
CA PRO A 45 13.01 2.70 13.72
C PRO A 45 12.82 1.25 14.19
N GLU A 46 11.56 0.81 14.24
CA GLU A 46 11.18 -0.56 14.60
C GLU A 46 10.41 -1.20 13.47
N ILE A 47 10.79 -2.40 13.09
CA ILE A 47 10.21 -3.13 11.97
C ILE A 47 9.78 -4.52 12.47
N SER A 48 8.51 -4.85 12.24
CA SER A 48 7.94 -6.15 12.59
C SER A 48 8.76 -7.29 11.96
N PRO A 49 9.04 -8.37 12.70
CA PRO A 49 9.74 -9.53 12.14
C PRO A 49 8.99 -10.19 10.98
N GLY A 50 7.69 -9.95 10.84
CA GLY A 50 6.90 -10.44 9.71
C GLY A 50 7.16 -9.71 8.38
N ILE A 51 7.88 -8.57 8.42
CA ILE A 51 8.32 -7.86 7.21
C ILE A 51 9.66 -8.44 6.77
N ALA A 52 9.65 -9.22 5.72
CA ALA A 52 10.82 -9.93 5.21
C ALA A 52 10.87 -9.93 3.69
N GLY A 53 12.03 -10.21 3.11
CA GLY A 53 12.20 -10.29 1.66
C GLY A 53 12.23 -8.93 0.96
N VAL A 54 12.39 -7.85 1.71
CA VAL A 54 12.46 -6.47 1.20
C VAL A 54 13.65 -5.74 1.84
N LYS A 55 14.01 -4.59 1.29
CA LYS A 55 15.07 -3.76 1.86
C LYS A 55 14.56 -3.10 3.15
N LEU A 56 15.28 -3.28 4.25
CA LEU A 56 14.95 -2.74 5.57
C LEU A 56 15.92 -1.63 5.94
N VAL A 57 15.40 -0.45 6.29
CA VAL A 57 16.18 0.68 6.78
C VAL A 57 15.67 1.04 8.17
N ARG A 58 16.45 0.64 9.18
CA ARG A 58 16.05 0.73 10.60
C ARG A 58 16.47 2.07 11.20
N ARG A 59 15.75 3.10 10.85
CA ARG A 59 15.87 4.46 11.39
C ARG A 59 14.61 5.25 11.08
N ALA A 60 14.49 6.44 11.66
CA ALA A 60 13.42 7.37 11.31
C ALA A 60 13.53 7.80 9.84
N PHE A 61 12.38 8.08 9.23
CA PHE A 61 12.28 8.61 7.89
C PHE A 61 13.01 9.96 7.77
N VAL A 62 13.69 10.15 6.64
CA VAL A 62 14.25 11.44 6.23
C VAL A 62 13.76 11.77 4.81
N PRO A 63 13.65 13.07 4.43
CA PRO A 63 13.15 13.46 3.11
C PRO A 63 13.87 12.81 1.92
N GLY A 64 15.17 12.56 2.05
CA GLY A 64 15.96 11.87 1.02
C GLY A 64 15.53 10.45 0.73
N ASP A 65 14.76 9.82 1.60
CA ASP A 65 14.21 8.49 1.37
C ASP A 65 13.22 8.46 0.18
N LEU A 66 12.68 9.62 -0.19
CA LEU A 66 11.79 9.76 -1.34
C LEU A 66 12.51 9.89 -2.69
N ASP A 67 13.83 9.98 -2.69
CA ASP A 67 14.59 10.14 -3.93
C ASP A 67 14.47 8.89 -4.81
N GLY A 68 13.97 9.06 -6.04
CA GLY A 68 13.76 7.97 -6.99
C GLY A 68 12.60 7.03 -6.68
N VAL A 69 11.72 7.39 -5.74
CA VAL A 69 10.54 6.61 -5.40
C VAL A 69 9.40 6.87 -6.38
N ASP A 70 8.76 5.81 -6.84
CA ASP A 70 7.63 5.86 -7.78
C ASP A 70 6.27 5.80 -7.09
N ILE A 71 6.18 5.15 -5.92
CA ILE A 71 4.95 5.04 -5.13
C ILE A 71 5.30 4.95 -3.63
N ALA A 72 4.55 5.62 -2.79
CA ALA A 72 4.83 5.66 -1.35
C ALA A 72 3.60 5.33 -0.50
N LEU A 73 3.85 4.61 0.60
CA LEU A 73 2.87 4.31 1.63
C LEU A 73 3.35 4.88 2.96
N ALA A 74 2.61 5.83 3.52
CA ALA A 74 2.85 6.38 4.85
C ALA A 74 2.00 5.60 5.87
N CYS A 75 2.62 4.67 6.58
CA CYS A 75 1.98 3.69 7.45
C CYS A 75 2.47 3.79 8.90
N THR A 76 2.95 4.95 9.34
CA THR A 76 3.40 5.13 10.73
C THR A 76 2.20 5.31 11.67
N ASP A 77 2.43 5.19 12.96
CA ASP A 77 1.46 5.51 14.00
C ASP A 77 1.41 7.02 14.34
N ASP A 78 2.26 7.81 13.70
CA ASP A 78 2.30 9.26 13.83
C ASP A 78 1.56 9.93 12.65
N ALA A 79 0.34 10.39 12.91
CA ALA A 79 -0.52 11.01 11.90
C ALA A 79 0.12 12.30 11.31
N ALA A 80 0.84 13.07 12.11
CA ALA A 80 1.51 14.29 11.65
C ALA A 80 2.65 13.95 10.67
N LEU A 81 3.42 12.92 10.96
CA LEU A 81 4.47 12.43 10.06
C LEU A 81 3.89 11.90 8.74
N ASN A 82 2.81 11.13 8.82
CA ASN A 82 2.12 10.64 7.62
C ASN A 82 1.63 11.79 6.73
N ALA A 83 1.09 12.85 7.33
CA ALA A 83 0.65 14.04 6.60
C ALA A 83 1.81 14.79 5.95
N GLU A 84 2.94 14.88 6.64
CA GLU A 84 4.16 15.50 6.11
C GLU A 84 4.72 14.72 4.92
N ILE A 85 4.79 13.40 5.03
CA ILE A 85 5.21 12.52 3.93
C ILE A 85 4.30 12.69 2.72
N ALA A 86 2.97 12.74 2.94
CA ALA A 86 2.02 12.95 1.85
C ALA A 86 2.25 14.28 1.14
N ARG A 87 2.51 15.36 1.87
CA ARG A 87 2.84 16.67 1.27
C ARG A 87 4.12 16.63 0.44
N MET A 88 5.17 16.01 0.98
CA MET A 88 6.42 15.85 0.25
C MET A 88 6.27 15.02 -1.03
N CYS A 89 5.51 13.95 -0.97
CA CYS A 89 5.20 13.12 -2.15
C CYS A 89 4.48 13.93 -3.22
N ARG A 90 3.46 14.70 -2.84
CA ARG A 90 2.72 15.54 -3.80
C ARG A 90 3.61 16.57 -4.48
N SER A 91 4.49 17.22 -3.74
CA SER A 91 5.43 18.19 -4.33
C SER A 91 6.41 17.55 -5.32
N ARG A 92 6.61 16.25 -5.24
CA ARG A 92 7.51 15.47 -6.11
C ARG A 92 6.77 14.65 -7.18
N GLY A 93 5.44 14.72 -7.21
CA GLY A 93 4.64 13.92 -8.14
C GLY A 93 4.62 12.42 -7.82
N ILE A 94 4.87 12.03 -6.58
CA ILE A 94 4.84 10.64 -6.13
C ILE A 94 3.44 10.31 -5.60
N PRO A 95 2.73 9.33 -6.19
CA PRO A 95 1.46 8.85 -5.65
C PRO A 95 1.66 8.32 -4.23
N VAL A 96 0.81 8.73 -3.30
CA VAL A 96 0.94 8.37 -1.88
C VAL A 96 -0.39 7.88 -1.31
N ASN A 97 -0.31 6.87 -0.45
CA ASN A 97 -1.38 6.46 0.44
C ASN A 97 -0.95 6.67 1.88
N ALA A 98 -1.70 7.48 2.62
CA ALA A 98 -1.49 7.70 4.04
C ALA A 98 -2.53 6.91 4.83
N ALA A 99 -2.08 5.94 5.64
CA ALA A 99 -2.97 5.03 6.36
C ALA A 99 -3.87 5.70 7.39
N SER A 100 -3.47 6.87 7.89
CA SER A 100 -4.16 7.60 8.95
C SER A 100 -5.28 8.52 8.46
N ASP A 101 -5.28 8.91 7.19
CA ASP A 101 -6.25 9.88 6.66
C ASP A 101 -6.50 9.70 5.17
N ARG A 102 -7.74 9.35 4.83
CA ARG A 102 -8.18 9.18 3.43
C ARG A 102 -8.02 10.45 2.59
N ALA A 103 -8.20 11.61 3.20
CA ALA A 103 -8.07 12.89 2.50
C ALA A 103 -6.66 13.14 1.97
N LEU A 104 -5.66 12.47 2.54
CA LEU A 104 -4.26 12.56 2.12
C LEU A 104 -3.86 11.53 1.06
N CYS A 105 -4.78 10.65 0.67
CA CYS A 105 -4.47 9.55 -0.24
C CYS A 105 -4.75 9.94 -1.69
N ASP A 106 -3.80 9.68 -2.58
CA ASP A 106 -3.99 9.79 -4.02
C ASP A 106 -4.66 8.54 -4.60
N PHE A 107 -4.53 7.41 -3.90
CA PHE A 107 -5.16 6.14 -4.25
C PHE A 107 -5.53 5.38 -2.97
N TYR A 108 -6.49 4.45 -3.08
CA TYR A 108 -6.82 3.54 -1.99
C TYR A 108 -6.03 2.25 -2.13
N PHE A 109 -5.54 1.75 -0.99
CA PHE A 109 -4.85 0.46 -0.96
C PHE A 109 -5.91 -0.66 -0.96
N PRO A 110 -6.02 -1.46 -2.03
CA PRO A 110 -7.12 -2.41 -2.19
C PRO A 110 -6.91 -3.70 -1.41
N GLY A 111 -7.99 -4.42 -1.15
CA GLY A 111 -7.93 -5.86 -1.02
C GLY A 111 -7.61 -6.47 -2.38
N VAL A 112 -6.87 -7.55 -2.41
CA VAL A 112 -6.40 -8.15 -3.67
C VAL A 112 -6.69 -9.65 -3.71
N ALA A 113 -7.20 -10.09 -4.84
CA ALA A 113 -7.32 -11.52 -5.17
C ALA A 113 -6.57 -11.77 -6.49
N VAL A 114 -5.67 -12.74 -6.49
CA VAL A 114 -4.88 -13.13 -7.66
C VAL A 114 -4.98 -14.64 -7.85
N GLY A 115 -5.30 -15.06 -9.06
CA GLY A 115 -5.36 -16.48 -9.40
C GLY A 115 -5.77 -16.69 -10.85
N GLY A 116 -5.37 -17.80 -11.47
CA GLY A 116 -5.74 -18.14 -12.84
C GLY A 116 -5.35 -17.08 -13.88
N GLY A 117 -4.33 -16.30 -13.64
CA GLY A 117 -3.92 -15.18 -14.51
C GLY A 117 -4.78 -13.93 -14.35
N VAL A 118 -5.68 -13.89 -13.36
CA VAL A 118 -6.59 -12.77 -13.11
C VAL A 118 -6.20 -12.05 -11.83
N THR A 119 -6.24 -10.72 -11.88
CA THR A 119 -6.04 -9.86 -10.71
C THR A 119 -7.33 -9.06 -10.45
N VAL A 120 -7.79 -9.08 -9.19
CA VAL A 120 -8.97 -8.33 -8.75
C VAL A 120 -8.57 -7.39 -7.62
N GLY A 121 -8.89 -6.11 -7.77
CA GLY A 121 -8.77 -5.12 -6.71
C GLY A 121 -10.13 -4.82 -6.09
N ILE A 122 -10.21 -4.78 -4.77
CA ILE A 122 -11.46 -4.62 -4.03
C ILE A 122 -11.39 -3.46 -3.07
N THR A 123 -12.36 -2.57 -3.13
CA THR A 123 -12.57 -1.52 -2.15
C THR A 123 -14.05 -1.33 -1.87
N ALA A 124 -14.41 -1.08 -0.62
CA ALA A 124 -15.75 -0.63 -0.23
C ALA A 124 -15.72 0.88 0.07
N SER A 125 -15.01 1.63 -0.77
CA SER A 125 -14.86 3.09 -0.69
C SER A 125 -14.25 3.59 0.64
N GLY A 126 -13.56 2.69 1.36
CA GLY A 126 -12.99 2.99 2.67
C GLY A 126 -14.02 3.14 3.80
N GLU A 127 -15.28 2.82 3.54
CA GLU A 127 -16.36 2.99 4.51
C GLU A 127 -16.71 1.70 5.25
N ASP A 128 -16.53 0.55 4.61
CA ASP A 128 -16.84 -0.76 5.20
C ASP A 128 -15.71 -1.75 4.97
N HIS A 129 -14.75 -1.75 5.90
CA HIS A 129 -13.61 -2.68 5.84
C HIS A 129 -14.02 -4.16 5.99
N ALA A 130 -15.07 -4.43 6.76
CA ALA A 130 -15.56 -5.80 6.96
C ALA A 130 -16.15 -6.35 5.66
N LEU A 131 -16.93 -5.54 4.95
CA LEU A 131 -17.48 -5.90 3.63
C LEU A 131 -16.35 -6.15 2.63
N ALA A 132 -15.38 -5.25 2.53
CA ALA A 132 -14.24 -5.39 1.63
C ALA A 132 -13.46 -6.68 1.91
N LYS A 133 -13.24 -7.01 3.17
CA LYS A 133 -12.57 -8.25 3.58
C LYS A 133 -13.36 -9.49 3.17
N ARG A 134 -14.68 -9.51 3.42
CA ARG A 134 -15.55 -10.64 3.00
C ARG A 134 -15.54 -10.82 1.50
N ALA A 135 -15.66 -9.73 0.75
CA ALA A 135 -15.63 -9.77 -0.72
C ALA A 135 -14.30 -10.32 -1.23
N THR A 136 -13.18 -9.86 -0.66
CA THR A 136 -11.85 -10.34 -1.02
C THR A 136 -11.71 -11.85 -0.83
N LEU A 137 -12.15 -12.37 0.31
CA LEU A 137 -12.08 -13.80 0.60
C LEU A 137 -12.94 -14.63 -0.36
N ARG A 138 -14.13 -14.16 -0.69
CA ARG A 138 -15.01 -14.82 -1.67
C ARG A 138 -14.42 -14.85 -3.06
N LEU A 139 -13.84 -13.74 -3.49
CA LEU A 139 -13.23 -13.63 -4.81
C LEU A 139 -11.96 -14.47 -4.93
N ARG A 140 -11.16 -14.56 -3.88
CA ARG A 140 -10.02 -15.48 -3.84
C ARG A 140 -10.46 -16.93 -4.06
N ARG A 141 -11.51 -17.39 -3.38
CA ARG A 141 -12.06 -18.74 -3.56
C ARG A 141 -12.58 -18.94 -4.99
N ALA A 142 -13.29 -17.96 -5.53
CA ALA A 142 -13.78 -18.05 -6.90
C ALA A 142 -12.64 -18.20 -7.92
N LEU A 143 -11.53 -17.49 -7.73
CA LEU A 143 -10.36 -17.61 -8.60
C LEU A 143 -9.67 -18.97 -8.45
N GLU A 144 -9.57 -19.52 -7.24
CA GLU A 144 -9.03 -20.87 -7.00
C GLU A 144 -9.84 -21.94 -7.74
N GLU A 145 -11.16 -21.78 -7.83
CA GLU A 145 -12.04 -22.71 -8.55
C GLU A 145 -11.88 -22.63 -10.08
N MET A 146 -11.24 -21.58 -10.58
CA MET A 146 -11.00 -21.39 -12.02
C MET A 146 -9.66 -21.98 -12.48
N GLU A 147 -8.78 -22.40 -11.57
CA GLU A 147 -7.47 -22.97 -11.86
C GLU A 147 -7.55 -24.52 -12.23
#